data_b01830977d3a73bf0290d87b19e20bd5
#
_entry.id   b01830977d3a73bf0290d87b19e20bd5
#
_cell.length_a   1.000
_cell.length_b   1.000
_cell.length_c   1.000
_cell.angle_alpha   90.00
_cell.angle_beta   90.00
_cell.angle_gamma   90.00
#
_symmetry.space_group_name_H-M   'P 1'
#
loop_
_entity.id
_entity.type
_entity.pdbx_description
1 polymer ?
#
loop_
_entity_poly.entity_id
_entity_poly.type
_entity_poly.pdbx_seq_one_letter_code
_entity_poly.pdbx_strand_id
1 'polypeptide(L)'
;MSAVTGKVLSANTRAGYAADWSLFTDWCTATNHTSLPADWATITAFTAGCPGAPATIRRRLAAIGHHHRAAGQLPPTDPAGTPGPPPRELIDPGQVDMLMRLLPSNGWTTGLFGRRDRALLTLAAQTTIPYRQLPQLTVGQLNIADGTASITDHRGTAYVVESAADPVLCGPCALVRWRRVLDTEATHKRVKKLLKDAEEVTSASHHPCQAPKPIDDRTLEVPLYPPINQWGHLPLPIRPLSPHSTSRLARQADTGLAHHKALDVDDLVAALDPQQTAAEPAPMALPVYDWEAANQRKKDAVQQLAPLADALDDLEIRIAELVARTKHLGLD
;
A
#
# COMPACT_ATOMS: atom_id res chain seq x y z
N MET A 1 35.36 -11.24 -13.62
CA MET A 1 34.25 -12.08 -13.09
C MET A 1 33.48 -11.22 -12.09
N SER A 2 32.42 -10.56 -12.54
CA SER A 2 31.59 -9.70 -11.66
C SER A 2 30.58 -10.58 -10.93
N ALA A 3 30.69 -10.62 -9.61
CA ALA A 3 29.70 -11.29 -8.75
C ALA A 3 28.37 -10.51 -8.86
N VAL A 4 27.37 -11.14 -9.46
CA VAL A 4 25.99 -10.64 -9.44
C VAL A 4 25.51 -10.76 -8.00
N THR A 5 25.49 -9.65 -7.28
CA THR A 5 24.87 -9.54 -5.94
C THR A 5 23.37 -9.79 -6.09
N GLY A 6 22.96 -11.05 -5.95
CA GLY A 6 21.56 -11.46 -5.99
C GLY A 6 20.81 -10.80 -4.84
N LYS A 7 19.76 -10.03 -5.14
CA LYS A 7 18.85 -9.43 -4.15
C LYS A 7 18.31 -10.52 -3.23
N VAL A 8 18.61 -10.43 -1.93
CA VAL A 8 18.14 -11.38 -0.93
C VAL A 8 16.60 -11.36 -0.89
N LEU A 9 15.98 -12.50 -1.19
CA LEU A 9 14.52 -12.64 -1.17
C LEU A 9 13.99 -12.63 0.27
N SER A 10 12.84 -12.00 0.51
CA SER A 10 12.13 -12.08 1.78
C SER A 10 11.71 -13.53 2.11
N ALA A 11 11.53 -13.85 3.40
CA ALA A 11 11.09 -15.18 3.83
C ALA A 11 9.77 -15.61 3.14
N ASN A 12 8.80 -14.71 3.05
CA ASN A 12 7.52 -14.96 2.38
C ASN A 12 7.69 -15.21 0.87
N THR A 13 8.58 -14.46 0.21
CA THR A 13 8.87 -14.67 -1.21
C THR A 13 9.52 -16.03 -1.45
N ARG A 14 10.47 -16.42 -0.57
CA ARG A 14 11.12 -17.74 -0.65
C ARG A 14 10.12 -18.88 -0.48
N ALA A 15 9.24 -18.77 0.53
CA ALA A 15 8.19 -19.78 0.75
C ALA A 15 7.23 -19.87 -0.44
N GLY A 16 6.80 -18.73 -0.99
CA GLY A 16 5.97 -18.69 -2.19
C GLY A 16 6.66 -19.29 -3.42
N TYR A 17 7.95 -19.01 -3.61
CA TYR A 17 8.73 -19.60 -4.71
C TYR A 17 8.94 -21.09 -4.53
N ALA A 18 9.17 -21.56 -3.31
CA ALA A 18 9.31 -23.00 -3.03
C ALA A 18 8.00 -23.76 -3.33
N ALA A 19 6.85 -23.22 -2.93
CA ALA A 19 5.55 -23.81 -3.21
C ALA A 19 5.24 -23.84 -4.72
N ASP A 20 5.50 -22.73 -5.43
CA ASP A 20 5.28 -22.66 -6.89
C ASP A 20 6.24 -23.59 -7.65
N TRP A 21 7.46 -23.76 -7.17
CA TRP A 21 8.44 -24.69 -7.75
C TRP A 21 8.02 -26.14 -7.52
N SER A 22 7.57 -26.52 -6.31
CA SER A 22 7.03 -27.84 -6.04
C SER A 22 5.87 -28.17 -6.97
N LEU A 23 4.91 -27.25 -7.12
CA LEU A 23 3.80 -27.43 -8.04
C LEU A 23 4.27 -27.68 -9.49
N PHE A 24 5.28 -26.94 -9.94
CA PHE A 24 5.83 -27.10 -11.29
C PHE A 24 6.53 -28.46 -11.47
N THR A 25 7.35 -28.87 -10.51
CA THR A 25 8.07 -30.16 -10.57
C THR A 25 7.11 -31.34 -10.50
N ASP A 26 6.08 -31.26 -9.66
CA ASP A 26 5.04 -32.31 -9.55
C ASP A 26 4.26 -32.42 -10.85
N TRP A 27 3.88 -31.30 -11.47
CA TRP A 27 3.22 -31.29 -12.77
C TRP A 27 4.13 -31.85 -13.87
N CYS A 28 5.39 -31.46 -13.92
CA CYS A 28 6.36 -32.00 -14.88
C CYS A 28 6.49 -33.52 -14.74
N THR A 29 6.57 -34.03 -13.51
CA THR A 29 6.64 -35.50 -13.23
C THR A 29 5.38 -36.17 -13.71
N ALA A 30 4.20 -35.62 -13.40
CA ALA A 30 2.91 -36.21 -13.79
C ALA A 30 2.69 -36.20 -15.31
N THR A 31 3.28 -35.25 -16.04
CA THR A 31 3.10 -35.10 -17.49
C THR A 31 4.32 -35.52 -18.32
N ASN A 32 5.31 -36.14 -17.68
CA ASN A 32 6.56 -36.61 -18.29
C ASN A 32 7.37 -35.48 -19.01
N HIS A 33 7.44 -34.33 -18.37
CA HIS A 33 8.26 -33.20 -18.81
C HIS A 33 9.49 -33.02 -17.92
N THR A 34 10.56 -32.47 -18.49
CA THR A 34 11.76 -32.09 -17.72
C THR A 34 11.53 -30.74 -17.01
N SER A 35 11.68 -30.73 -15.68
CA SER A 35 11.51 -29.51 -14.90
C SER A 35 12.78 -28.63 -14.90
N LEU A 36 13.97 -29.22 -15.07
CA LEU A 36 15.25 -28.51 -15.02
C LEU A 36 16.32 -29.18 -15.92
N PRO A 37 16.80 -28.57 -17.01
CA PRO A 37 16.26 -27.31 -17.56
C PRO A 37 14.89 -27.52 -18.22
N ALA A 38 13.96 -26.63 -18.04
CA ALA A 38 12.72 -26.58 -18.78
C ALA A 38 12.83 -25.66 -19.99
N ASP A 39 12.17 -26.00 -21.07
CA ASP A 39 12.01 -25.14 -22.24
C ASP A 39 10.71 -24.32 -22.17
N TRP A 40 10.53 -23.39 -23.11
CA TRP A 40 9.34 -22.55 -23.15
C TRP A 40 8.06 -23.33 -23.49
N ALA A 41 8.16 -24.41 -24.24
CA ALA A 41 7.04 -25.28 -24.56
C ALA A 41 6.47 -25.96 -23.30
N THR A 42 7.36 -26.44 -22.42
CA THR A 42 7.01 -26.96 -21.09
C THR A 42 6.32 -25.90 -20.23
N ILE A 43 6.83 -24.66 -20.23
CA ILE A 43 6.21 -23.55 -19.49
C ILE A 43 4.81 -23.25 -20.00
N THR A 44 4.62 -23.21 -21.32
CA THR A 44 3.32 -22.97 -21.95
C THR A 44 2.32 -24.05 -21.60
N ALA A 45 2.73 -25.32 -21.67
CA ALA A 45 1.90 -26.46 -21.29
C ALA A 45 1.53 -26.43 -19.79
N PHE A 46 2.50 -26.11 -18.91
CA PHE A 46 2.26 -25.95 -17.48
C PHE A 46 1.25 -24.84 -17.18
N THR A 47 1.39 -23.68 -17.79
CA THR A 47 0.46 -22.56 -17.54
C THR A 47 -0.95 -22.83 -18.07
N ALA A 48 -1.08 -23.62 -19.13
CA ALA A 48 -2.35 -24.12 -19.63
C ALA A 48 -2.97 -25.18 -18.71
N GLY A 49 -2.16 -26.14 -18.24
CA GLY A 49 -2.61 -27.22 -17.34
C GLY A 49 -2.88 -26.78 -15.90
N CYS A 50 -2.21 -25.72 -15.45
CA CYS A 50 -2.37 -25.16 -14.12
C CYS A 50 -2.78 -23.67 -14.20
N PRO A 51 -4.03 -23.37 -14.64
CA PRO A 51 -4.47 -21.99 -14.80
C PRO A 51 -4.49 -21.23 -13.46
N GLY A 52 -4.50 -19.89 -13.54
CA GLY A 52 -4.54 -19.04 -12.37
C GLY A 52 -4.68 -17.57 -12.73
N ALA A 53 -4.92 -16.73 -11.72
CA ALA A 53 -4.95 -15.28 -11.94
C ALA A 53 -3.61 -14.78 -12.54
N PRO A 54 -3.60 -13.71 -13.35
CA PRO A 54 -2.38 -13.22 -14.01
C PRO A 54 -1.22 -12.94 -13.04
N ALA A 55 -1.52 -12.50 -11.81
CA ALA A 55 -0.51 -12.29 -10.76
C ALA A 55 0.11 -13.62 -10.27
N THR A 56 -0.69 -14.68 -10.17
CA THR A 56 -0.24 -16.03 -9.79
C THR A 56 0.65 -16.63 -10.87
N ILE A 57 0.26 -16.53 -12.14
CA ILE A 57 1.08 -17.00 -13.26
C ILE A 57 2.43 -16.27 -13.29
N ARG A 58 2.44 -14.95 -13.17
CA ARG A 58 3.71 -14.17 -13.09
C ARG A 58 4.61 -14.64 -11.94
N ARG A 59 4.03 -14.95 -10.75
CA ARG A 59 4.80 -15.43 -9.60
C ARG A 59 5.39 -16.81 -9.87
N ARG A 60 4.62 -17.74 -10.46
CA ARG A 60 5.07 -19.07 -10.86
C ARG A 60 6.22 -19.00 -11.86
N LEU A 61 6.10 -18.17 -12.90
CA LEU A 61 7.17 -17.95 -13.88
C LEU A 61 8.44 -17.37 -13.24
N ALA A 62 8.28 -16.44 -12.30
CA ALA A 62 9.40 -15.88 -11.56
C ALA A 62 10.08 -16.92 -10.66
N ALA A 63 9.33 -17.81 -10.03
CA ALA A 63 9.83 -18.93 -9.23
C ALA A 63 10.63 -19.92 -10.11
N ILE A 64 10.08 -20.33 -11.24
CA ILE A 64 10.76 -21.21 -12.20
C ILE A 64 12.08 -20.60 -12.66
N GLY A 65 12.06 -19.31 -13.09
CA GLY A 65 13.27 -18.61 -13.49
C GLY A 65 14.27 -18.42 -12.34
N HIS A 66 13.82 -18.32 -11.10
CA HIS A 66 14.70 -18.27 -9.92
C HIS A 66 15.42 -19.59 -9.70
N HIS A 67 14.72 -20.73 -9.76
CA HIS A 67 15.29 -22.05 -9.58
C HIS A 67 16.25 -22.43 -10.71
N HIS A 68 15.96 -22.06 -11.96
CA HIS A 68 16.90 -22.25 -13.08
C HIS A 68 18.22 -21.51 -12.84
N ARG A 69 18.15 -20.21 -12.46
CA ARG A 69 19.36 -19.43 -12.15
C ARG A 69 20.14 -19.99 -10.95
N ALA A 70 19.43 -20.46 -9.93
CA ALA A 70 20.07 -21.09 -8.76
C ALA A 70 20.81 -22.39 -9.12
N ALA A 71 20.32 -23.12 -10.14
CA ALA A 71 20.95 -24.32 -10.68
C ALA A 71 21.99 -24.03 -11.78
N GLY A 72 22.33 -22.76 -12.03
CA GLY A 72 23.27 -22.36 -13.07
C GLY A 72 22.74 -22.51 -14.50
N GLN A 73 21.42 -22.69 -14.66
CA GLN A 73 20.76 -22.82 -15.95
C GLN A 73 20.16 -21.48 -16.41
N LEU A 74 20.05 -21.27 -17.71
CA LEU A 74 19.31 -20.16 -18.27
C LEU A 74 17.82 -20.31 -17.95
N PRO A 75 17.15 -19.27 -17.46
CA PRO A 75 15.71 -19.31 -17.28
C PRO A 75 15.02 -19.49 -18.64
N PRO A 76 13.92 -20.29 -18.70
CA PRO A 76 13.14 -20.42 -19.93
C PRO A 76 12.60 -19.05 -20.33
N THR A 77 12.85 -18.65 -21.57
CA THR A 77 12.43 -17.37 -22.14
C THR A 77 11.40 -17.59 -23.24
N ASP A 78 10.38 -16.73 -23.25
CA ASP A 78 9.42 -16.69 -24.34
C ASP A 78 10.12 -16.27 -25.65
N PRO A 79 10.17 -17.12 -26.69
CA PRO A 79 10.79 -16.76 -27.96
C PRO A 79 10.05 -15.61 -28.67
N ALA A 80 8.77 -15.38 -28.36
CA ALA A 80 7.99 -14.28 -28.91
C ALA A 80 8.20 -12.98 -28.12
N GLY A 81 8.91 -13.03 -26.98
CA GLY A 81 9.10 -11.92 -26.06
C GLY A 81 7.78 -11.53 -25.40
N THR A 82 7.47 -12.09 -24.23
CA THR A 82 6.27 -11.65 -23.48
C THR A 82 6.39 -10.17 -23.21
N PRO A 83 5.47 -9.33 -23.71
CA PRO A 83 5.46 -7.90 -23.38
C PRO A 83 5.49 -7.76 -21.85
N GLY A 84 6.34 -6.90 -21.33
CA GLY A 84 6.31 -6.53 -19.92
C GLY A 84 4.89 -6.13 -19.52
N PRO A 85 4.53 -6.18 -18.23
CA PRO A 85 3.22 -5.67 -17.82
C PRO A 85 3.05 -4.26 -18.37
N PRO A 86 1.88 -3.92 -18.93
CA PRO A 86 1.63 -2.59 -19.45
C PRO A 86 1.97 -1.54 -18.38
N PRO A 87 2.44 -0.36 -18.78
CA PRO A 87 2.60 0.75 -17.85
C PRO A 87 1.30 0.94 -17.08
N ARG A 88 1.40 1.33 -15.81
CA ARG A 88 0.22 1.65 -15.02
C ARG A 88 -0.53 2.81 -15.68
N GLU A 89 -1.81 2.63 -15.93
CA GLU A 89 -2.68 3.73 -16.34
C GLU A 89 -2.74 4.79 -15.23
N LEU A 90 -2.74 6.05 -15.60
CA LEU A 90 -2.96 7.15 -14.68
C LEU A 90 -4.44 7.18 -14.27
N ILE A 91 -4.71 7.65 -13.07
CA ILE A 91 -6.08 7.88 -12.60
C ILE A 91 -6.69 9.00 -13.44
N ASP A 92 -7.97 8.90 -13.74
CA ASP A 92 -8.70 9.95 -14.46
C ASP A 92 -8.58 11.31 -13.74
N PRO A 93 -8.17 12.38 -14.43
CA PRO A 93 -7.98 13.69 -13.80
C PRO A 93 -9.25 14.23 -13.13
N GLY A 94 -10.42 14.03 -13.74
CA GLY A 94 -11.69 14.50 -13.16
C GLY A 94 -12.03 13.77 -11.86
N GLN A 95 -11.71 12.49 -11.76
CA GLN A 95 -11.86 11.71 -10.53
C GLN A 95 -10.90 12.18 -9.46
N VAL A 96 -9.64 12.48 -9.83
CA VAL A 96 -8.65 13.03 -8.89
C VAL A 96 -9.11 14.37 -8.34
N ASP A 97 -9.60 15.27 -9.20
CA ASP A 97 -10.10 16.58 -8.80
C ASP A 97 -11.24 16.47 -7.79
N MET A 98 -12.21 15.59 -8.07
CA MET A 98 -13.32 15.32 -7.15
C MET A 98 -12.80 14.83 -5.78
N LEU A 99 -11.90 13.84 -5.77
CA LEU A 99 -11.36 13.29 -4.54
C LEU A 99 -10.50 14.31 -3.77
N MET A 100 -9.72 15.13 -4.47
CA MET A 100 -8.93 16.19 -3.86
C MET A 100 -9.80 17.26 -3.17
N ARG A 101 -11.00 17.51 -3.66
CA ARG A 101 -11.96 18.42 -3.00
C ARG A 101 -12.61 17.81 -1.76
N LEU A 102 -12.89 16.51 -1.78
CA LEU A 102 -13.55 15.81 -0.69
C LEU A 102 -12.61 15.49 0.49
N LEU A 103 -11.32 15.28 0.24
CA LEU A 103 -10.37 14.89 1.27
C LEU A 103 -10.07 16.06 2.22
N PRO A 104 -10.26 15.90 3.55
CA PRO A 104 -10.00 16.95 4.52
C PRO A 104 -8.51 17.30 4.61
N SER A 105 -8.18 18.55 4.90
CA SER A 105 -6.80 19.01 5.05
C SER A 105 -6.46 19.47 6.47
N ASN A 106 -7.45 19.60 7.33
CA ASN A 106 -7.37 20.03 8.73
C ASN A 106 -8.14 19.09 9.66
N GLY A 107 -8.06 19.36 10.95
CA GLY A 107 -8.69 18.52 11.99
C GLY A 107 -7.92 17.26 12.34
N TRP A 108 -8.12 16.80 13.57
CA TRP A 108 -7.56 15.55 14.07
C TRP A 108 -8.67 14.50 14.14
N THR A 109 -8.55 13.30 13.57
CA THR A 109 -7.45 12.68 12.81
C THR A 109 -7.66 12.78 11.29
N THR A 110 -8.78 13.32 10.88
CA THR A 110 -9.27 13.38 9.49
C THR A 110 -8.28 14.09 8.57
N GLY A 111 -7.81 15.27 8.96
CA GLY A 111 -6.83 16.02 8.19
C GLY A 111 -5.46 15.32 8.07
N LEU A 112 -5.09 14.47 9.03
CA LEU A 112 -3.86 13.68 8.92
C LEU A 112 -3.95 12.67 7.80
N PHE A 113 -5.03 11.89 7.76
CA PHE A 113 -5.29 10.93 6.69
C PHE A 113 -5.49 11.65 5.35
N GLY A 114 -6.29 12.71 5.34
CA GLY A 114 -6.57 13.45 4.12
C GLY A 114 -5.31 14.07 3.50
N ARG A 115 -4.38 14.63 4.28
CA ARG A 115 -3.09 15.13 3.75
C ARG A 115 -2.23 14.03 3.15
N ARG A 116 -2.16 12.86 3.79
CA ARG A 116 -1.45 11.70 3.24
C ARG A 116 -2.06 11.26 1.91
N ASP A 117 -3.38 11.15 1.88
CA ASP A 117 -4.10 10.62 0.75
C ASP A 117 -4.09 11.59 -0.44
N ARG A 118 -4.18 12.91 -0.20
CA ARG A 118 -3.96 13.94 -1.22
C ARG A 118 -2.56 13.82 -1.83
N ALA A 119 -1.52 13.65 -1.02
CA ALA A 119 -0.15 13.46 -1.51
C ALA A 119 0.01 12.16 -2.30
N LEU A 120 -0.64 11.07 -1.86
CA LEU A 120 -0.64 9.80 -2.57
C LEU A 120 -1.38 9.88 -3.92
N LEU A 121 -2.56 10.50 -3.95
CA LEU A 121 -3.33 10.73 -5.17
C LEU A 121 -2.54 11.56 -6.18
N THR A 122 -1.87 12.63 -5.71
CA THR A 122 -1.02 13.47 -6.55
C THR A 122 0.03 12.63 -7.28
N LEU A 123 0.79 11.79 -6.58
CA LEU A 123 1.79 10.94 -7.21
C LEU A 123 1.15 9.84 -8.09
N ALA A 124 0.03 9.31 -7.66
CA ALA A 124 -0.69 8.30 -8.44
C ALA A 124 -1.28 8.85 -9.75
N ALA A 125 -1.69 10.11 -9.77
CA ALA A 125 -2.27 10.77 -10.94
C ALA A 125 -1.23 11.32 -11.91
N GLN A 126 -0.13 11.89 -11.39
CA GLN A 126 0.83 12.63 -12.21
C GLN A 126 2.15 11.89 -12.45
N THR A 127 2.33 10.69 -11.89
CA THR A 127 3.52 9.88 -12.12
C THR A 127 3.18 8.45 -12.50
N THR A 128 4.06 7.81 -13.26
CA THR A 128 3.95 6.39 -13.59
C THR A 128 4.66 5.48 -12.58
N ILE A 129 5.06 6.00 -11.43
CA ILE A 129 5.69 5.23 -10.35
C ILE A 129 4.75 4.08 -9.94
N PRO A 130 5.18 2.81 -10.01
CA PRO A 130 4.34 1.69 -9.61
C PRO A 130 3.97 1.80 -8.13
N TYR A 131 2.72 1.51 -7.77
CA TYR A 131 2.23 1.60 -6.39
C TYR A 131 3.09 0.84 -5.37
N ARG A 132 3.69 -0.28 -5.78
CA ARG A 132 4.61 -1.07 -4.94
C ARG A 132 5.93 -0.35 -4.62
N GLN A 133 6.29 0.69 -5.37
CA GLN A 133 7.51 1.46 -5.18
C GLN A 133 7.28 2.72 -4.32
N LEU A 134 6.05 3.22 -4.23
CA LEU A 134 5.72 4.39 -3.41
C LEU A 134 6.19 4.27 -1.94
N PRO A 135 6.11 3.09 -1.27
CA PRO A 135 6.63 2.96 0.10
C PRO A 135 8.15 3.13 0.22
N GLN A 136 8.88 2.98 -0.88
CA GLN A 136 10.35 3.08 -0.89
C GLN A 136 10.83 4.52 -1.04
N LEU A 137 9.90 5.44 -1.34
CA LEU A 137 10.22 6.86 -1.46
C LEU A 137 10.45 7.48 -0.09
N THR A 138 11.47 8.34 -0.01
CA THR A 138 11.79 9.13 1.17
C THR A 138 11.51 10.61 0.94
N VAL A 139 11.47 11.38 2.02
CA VAL A 139 11.27 12.84 1.96
C VAL A 139 12.38 13.52 1.16
N GLY A 140 13.63 13.02 1.25
CA GLY A 140 14.77 13.57 0.53
C GLY A 140 14.72 13.38 -0.99
N GLN A 141 13.89 12.44 -1.50
CA GLN A 141 13.68 12.25 -2.92
C GLN A 141 12.64 13.22 -3.51
N LEU A 142 11.96 14.00 -2.65
CA LEU A 142 10.96 14.98 -3.03
C LEU A 142 11.57 16.39 -2.98
N ASN A 143 11.76 17.00 -4.13
CA ASN A 143 12.16 18.40 -4.25
C ASN A 143 10.94 19.25 -4.62
N ILE A 144 10.76 20.38 -3.94
CA ILE A 144 9.69 21.33 -4.23
C ILE A 144 10.30 22.73 -4.29
N ALA A 145 10.16 23.38 -5.43
CA ALA A 145 10.66 24.71 -5.66
C ALA A 145 9.75 25.46 -6.66
N ASP A 146 9.59 26.74 -6.46
CA ASP A 146 8.92 27.65 -7.39
C ASP A 146 7.56 27.16 -7.93
N GLY A 147 6.77 26.56 -7.05
CA GLY A 147 5.45 26.06 -7.38
C GLY A 147 5.42 24.69 -8.05
N THR A 148 6.56 24.10 -8.38
CA THR A 148 6.68 22.78 -8.99
C THR A 148 7.24 21.78 -8.00
N ALA A 149 6.86 20.51 -8.12
CA ALA A 149 7.51 19.44 -7.36
C ALA A 149 8.11 18.41 -8.32
N SER A 150 9.24 17.84 -7.93
CA SER A 150 9.84 16.71 -8.62
C SER A 150 10.14 15.60 -7.62
N ILE A 151 9.97 14.35 -8.04
CA ILE A 151 10.31 13.20 -7.23
C ILE A 151 11.22 12.27 -8.04
N THR A 152 12.31 11.85 -7.42
CA THR A 152 13.26 10.94 -8.05
C THR A 152 13.10 9.56 -7.45
N ASP A 153 12.81 8.54 -8.28
CA ASP A 153 12.69 7.18 -7.81
C ASP A 153 14.06 6.56 -7.47
N HIS A 154 14.06 5.37 -6.90
CA HIS A 154 15.29 4.63 -6.53
C HIS A 154 16.16 4.22 -7.75
N ARG A 155 15.67 4.41 -8.98
CA ARG A 155 16.41 4.16 -10.23
C ARG A 155 17.01 5.43 -10.80
N GLY A 156 16.81 6.57 -10.16
CA GLY A 156 17.22 7.88 -10.63
C GLY A 156 16.29 8.50 -11.67
N THR A 157 15.09 7.92 -11.90
CA THR A 157 14.10 8.52 -12.79
C THR A 157 13.38 9.65 -12.07
N ALA A 158 13.43 10.85 -12.64
CA ALA A 158 12.73 12.02 -12.13
C ALA A 158 11.34 12.14 -12.76
N TYR A 159 10.36 12.42 -11.93
CA TYR A 159 8.98 12.71 -12.32
C TYR A 159 8.62 14.11 -11.87
N VAL A 160 7.94 14.87 -12.71
CA VAL A 160 7.49 16.22 -12.41
C VAL A 160 6.02 16.18 -11.99
N VAL A 161 5.69 16.94 -10.96
CA VAL A 161 4.34 17.15 -10.47
C VAL A 161 3.98 18.61 -10.69
N GLU A 162 3.04 18.84 -11.61
CA GLU A 162 2.64 20.17 -12.01
C GLU A 162 1.72 20.83 -10.99
N SER A 163 1.81 22.16 -10.90
CA SER A 163 0.88 22.95 -10.09
C SER A 163 -0.45 23.16 -10.81
N ALA A 164 -1.51 23.32 -10.04
CA ALA A 164 -2.81 23.79 -10.53
C ALA A 164 -3.08 25.19 -10.00
N ALA A 165 -3.90 25.97 -10.73
CA ALA A 165 -4.30 27.30 -10.30
C ALA A 165 -5.12 27.31 -9.00
N ASP A 166 -5.92 26.27 -8.77
CA ASP A 166 -6.67 26.05 -7.52
C ASP A 166 -5.78 25.38 -6.47
N PRO A 167 -5.52 26.04 -5.31
CA PRO A 167 -4.71 25.46 -4.23
C PRO A 167 -5.23 24.13 -3.66
N VAL A 168 -6.53 23.85 -3.83
CA VAL A 168 -7.16 22.58 -3.42
C VAL A 168 -6.67 21.45 -4.30
N LEU A 169 -6.53 21.68 -5.60
CA LEU A 169 -6.15 20.71 -6.63
C LEU A 169 -4.65 20.67 -6.89
N CYS A 170 -3.90 21.63 -6.35
CA CYS A 170 -2.47 21.77 -6.60
C CYS A 170 -1.67 20.64 -5.96
N GLY A 171 -1.07 19.77 -6.80
CA GLY A 171 -0.27 18.62 -6.39
C GLY A 171 0.93 19.01 -5.51
N PRO A 172 1.81 19.95 -5.93
CA PRO A 172 2.89 20.45 -5.10
C PRO A 172 2.43 20.99 -3.74
N CYS A 173 1.27 21.65 -3.67
CA CYS A 173 0.69 22.10 -2.41
C CYS A 173 0.30 20.94 -1.48
N ALA A 174 -0.26 19.88 -2.03
CA ALA A 174 -0.59 18.65 -1.28
C ALA A 174 0.67 18.01 -0.71
N LEU A 175 1.72 17.92 -1.50
CA LEU A 175 3.03 17.37 -1.10
C LEU A 175 3.69 18.24 0.00
N VAL A 176 3.67 19.57 -0.10
CA VAL A 176 4.16 20.48 0.95
C VAL A 176 3.41 20.28 2.26
N ARG A 177 2.07 20.22 2.20
CA ARG A 177 1.25 20.07 3.41
C ARG A 177 1.48 18.72 4.08
N TRP A 178 1.68 17.67 3.29
CA TRP A 178 2.02 16.35 3.82
C TRP A 178 3.44 16.33 4.41
N ARG A 179 4.43 16.87 3.69
CA ARG A 179 5.81 16.97 4.19
C ARG A 179 5.88 17.69 5.54
N ARG A 180 5.11 18.76 5.76
CA ARG A 180 5.05 19.45 7.06
C ARG A 180 4.63 18.54 8.21
N VAL A 181 3.81 17.53 7.97
CA VAL A 181 3.46 16.52 8.98
C VAL A 181 4.67 15.66 9.33
N LEU A 182 5.47 15.29 8.35
CA LEU A 182 6.66 14.47 8.53
C LEU A 182 7.80 15.24 9.18
N ASP A 183 7.91 16.56 8.92
CA ASP A 183 8.92 17.47 9.48
C ASP A 183 8.70 17.79 10.98
N THR A 184 7.57 17.47 11.56
CA THR A 184 7.24 17.85 12.95
C THR A 184 7.86 16.92 14.00
N GLU A 185 9.01 16.31 13.70
CA GLU A 185 9.70 15.35 14.58
C GLU A 185 8.78 14.21 15.08
N ALA A 186 7.79 13.87 14.30
CA ALA A 186 6.84 12.79 14.49
C ALA A 186 6.19 12.68 15.89
N THR A 187 6.35 13.70 16.76
CA THR A 187 5.66 13.70 18.05
C THR A 187 4.16 13.91 17.81
N HIS A 188 3.37 12.92 18.18
CA HIS A 188 1.90 12.95 18.10
C HIS A 188 1.29 14.28 18.56
N LYS A 189 1.81 14.87 19.64
CA LYS A 189 1.34 16.15 20.17
C LYS A 189 1.55 17.33 19.20
N ARG A 190 2.70 17.41 18.53
CA ARG A 190 3.01 18.47 17.55
C ARG A 190 2.18 18.33 16.29
N VAL A 191 2.08 17.09 15.76
CA VAL A 191 1.25 16.80 14.59
C VAL A 191 -0.22 17.12 14.88
N LYS A 192 -0.73 16.72 16.05
CA LYS A 192 -2.10 17.02 16.47
C LYS A 192 -2.35 18.54 16.55
N LYS A 193 -1.40 19.29 17.11
CA LYS A 193 -1.49 20.75 17.17
C LYS A 193 -1.47 21.36 15.76
N LEU A 194 -0.53 20.95 14.91
CA LEU A 194 -0.43 21.40 13.52
C LEU A 194 -1.76 21.25 12.76
N LEU A 195 -2.45 20.13 12.95
CA LEU A 195 -3.69 19.84 12.24
C LEU A 195 -4.91 20.52 12.83
N LYS A 196 -4.92 20.76 14.16
CA LYS A 196 -5.99 21.51 14.82
C LYS A 196 -5.93 23.00 14.52
N ASP A 197 -4.71 23.55 14.45
CA ASP A 197 -4.47 24.98 14.18
C ASP A 197 -4.48 25.27 12.67
N ALA A 198 -4.53 24.26 11.81
CA ALA A 198 -4.59 24.45 10.36
C ALA A 198 -5.99 24.88 9.93
N GLU A 199 -6.01 25.88 9.05
CA GLU A 199 -7.23 26.26 8.33
C GLU A 199 -7.57 25.26 7.23
N GLU A 200 -8.83 25.18 6.88
CA GLU A 200 -9.29 24.41 5.74
C GLU A 200 -8.74 25.01 4.44
N VAL A 201 -8.33 24.13 3.51
CA VAL A 201 -7.82 24.57 2.22
C VAL A 201 -8.98 24.82 1.28
N THR A 202 -9.10 26.05 0.85
CA THR A 202 -10.10 26.51 -0.13
C THR A 202 -9.41 27.05 -1.40
N SER A 203 -10.18 27.32 -2.42
CA SER A 203 -9.68 27.94 -3.66
C SER A 203 -9.10 29.36 -3.43
N ALA A 204 -9.44 30.03 -2.32
CA ALA A 204 -8.87 31.32 -1.92
C ALA A 204 -7.58 31.20 -1.09
N SER A 205 -7.16 29.98 -0.72
CA SER A 205 -5.95 29.77 0.04
C SER A 205 -4.70 30.08 -0.79
N HIS A 206 -3.61 30.48 -0.12
CA HIS A 206 -2.32 30.67 -0.79
C HIS A 206 -1.68 29.35 -1.20
N HIS A 207 -0.75 29.40 -2.16
CA HIS A 207 0.04 28.25 -2.61
C HIS A 207 1.33 28.08 -1.77
N PRO A 208 1.37 27.18 -0.77
CA PRO A 208 2.58 26.97 0.03
C PRO A 208 3.74 26.36 -0.75
N CYS A 209 3.50 25.87 -1.98
CA CYS A 209 4.53 25.33 -2.85
C CYS A 209 5.38 26.40 -3.54
N GLN A 210 4.93 27.65 -3.60
CA GLN A 210 5.70 28.77 -4.17
C GLN A 210 6.89 29.18 -3.29
N ALA A 211 6.74 29.05 -1.97
CA ALA A 211 7.78 29.31 -0.99
C ALA A 211 7.83 28.20 0.06
N PRO A 212 8.23 26.97 -0.33
CA PRO A 212 8.29 25.86 0.61
C PRO A 212 9.40 26.10 1.63
N LYS A 213 9.15 25.70 2.89
CA LYS A 213 10.21 25.68 3.90
C LYS A 213 11.30 24.67 3.50
N PRO A 214 12.59 24.97 3.78
CA PRO A 214 13.67 24.01 3.60
C PRO A 214 13.37 22.71 4.35
N ILE A 215 13.89 21.59 3.86
CA ILE A 215 13.79 20.29 4.52
C ILE A 215 14.88 20.23 5.61
N ASP A 216 14.52 19.76 6.81
CA ASP A 216 15.52 19.42 7.84
C ASP A 216 16.25 18.14 7.39
N ASP A 217 17.60 18.18 7.41
CA ASP A 217 18.44 17.03 6.99
C ASP A 217 18.08 15.75 7.73
N ARG A 218 17.61 15.85 8.97
CA ARG A 218 17.15 14.70 9.77
C ARG A 218 15.91 14.01 9.20
N THR A 219 15.14 14.68 8.35
CA THR A 219 13.91 14.14 7.75
C THR A 219 14.14 13.54 6.36
N LEU A 220 15.32 13.72 5.76
CA LEU A 220 15.60 13.24 4.40
C LEU A 220 15.37 11.73 4.22
N GLU A 221 15.77 10.92 5.21
CA GLU A 221 15.62 9.46 5.19
C GLU A 221 14.24 8.97 5.67
N VAL A 222 13.37 9.90 6.10
CA VAL A 222 12.01 9.52 6.54
C VAL A 222 11.20 9.01 5.36
N PRO A 223 10.55 7.81 5.47
CA PRO A 223 9.66 7.33 4.42
C PRO A 223 8.55 8.34 4.13
N LEU A 224 8.31 8.59 2.84
CA LEU A 224 7.26 9.53 2.41
C LEU A 224 5.85 9.07 2.81
N TYR A 225 5.64 7.75 2.91
CA TYR A 225 4.36 7.15 3.31
C TYR A 225 4.54 6.18 4.48
N PRO A 226 4.64 6.69 5.73
CA PRO A 226 4.61 5.85 6.91
C PRO A 226 3.19 5.34 7.20
N PRO A 227 3.03 4.18 7.87
CA PRO A 227 1.73 3.75 8.35
C PRO A 227 1.22 4.68 9.44
N ILE A 228 -0.09 4.88 9.48
CA ILE A 228 -0.80 5.65 10.49
C ILE A 228 -1.84 4.71 11.11
N ASN A 229 -1.86 4.60 12.44
CA ASN A 229 -2.88 3.81 13.11
C ASN A 229 -4.21 4.58 13.19
N GLN A 230 -5.26 3.91 13.63
CA GLN A 230 -6.61 4.49 13.71
C GLN A 230 -6.73 5.73 14.62
N TRP A 231 -5.79 5.93 15.54
CA TRP A 231 -5.73 7.11 16.43
C TRP A 231 -4.79 8.20 15.93
N GLY A 232 -4.24 8.05 14.72
CA GLY A 232 -3.36 9.02 14.10
C GLY A 232 -1.89 8.96 14.57
N HIS A 233 -1.46 7.87 15.19
CA HIS A 233 -0.07 7.72 15.58
C HIS A 233 0.78 7.17 14.44
N LEU A 234 1.97 7.75 14.29
CA LEU A 234 3.04 7.19 13.48
C LEU A 234 3.85 6.19 14.31
N PRO A 235 4.35 5.09 13.74
CA PRO A 235 5.21 4.15 14.48
C PRO A 235 6.56 4.80 14.82
N LEU A 236 7.15 4.37 15.92
CA LEU A 236 8.51 4.74 16.30
C LEU A 236 9.36 3.44 16.39
N PRO A 237 10.46 3.32 15.63
CA PRO A 237 10.94 4.25 14.61
C PRO A 237 9.98 4.34 13.41
N ILE A 238 10.00 5.47 12.70
CA ILE A 238 9.20 5.65 11.48
C ILE A 238 9.68 4.63 10.45
N ARG A 239 8.73 3.86 9.91
CA ARG A 239 8.99 2.83 8.89
C ARG A 239 8.06 3.02 7.70
N PRO A 240 8.43 2.54 6.50
CA PRO A 240 7.59 2.65 5.34
C PRO A 240 6.30 1.81 5.47
N LEU A 241 5.24 2.26 4.82
CA LEU A 241 4.03 1.47 4.63
C LEU A 241 4.36 0.19 3.85
N SER A 242 3.63 -0.90 4.09
CA SER A 242 3.86 -2.11 3.30
C SER A 242 3.45 -1.89 1.83
N PRO A 243 4.13 -2.53 0.85
CA PRO A 243 3.76 -2.42 -0.56
C PRO A 243 2.30 -2.85 -0.83
N HIS A 244 1.80 -3.84 -0.07
CA HIS A 244 0.42 -4.27 -0.15
C HIS A 244 -0.55 -3.19 0.35
N SER A 245 -0.27 -2.57 1.48
CA SER A 245 -1.09 -1.49 2.03
C SER A 245 -1.10 -0.27 1.12
N THR A 246 0.06 0.11 0.56
CA THR A 246 0.16 1.22 -0.39
C THR A 246 -0.63 0.94 -1.67
N SER A 247 -0.49 -0.26 -2.24
CA SER A 247 -1.25 -0.65 -3.43
C SER A 247 -2.76 -0.69 -3.17
N ARG A 248 -3.17 -1.05 -1.95
CA ARG A 248 -4.58 -1.02 -1.55
C ARG A 248 -5.09 0.41 -1.42
N LEU A 249 -4.36 1.28 -0.72
CA LEU A 249 -4.72 2.69 -0.57
C LEU A 249 -4.83 3.40 -1.91
N ALA A 250 -3.86 3.21 -2.80
CA ALA A 250 -3.86 3.80 -4.12
C ALA A 250 -5.05 3.31 -4.97
N ARG A 251 -5.39 2.02 -4.92
CA ARG A 251 -6.57 1.48 -5.61
C ARG A 251 -7.89 1.93 -4.97
N GLN A 252 -7.93 2.08 -3.66
CA GLN A 252 -9.11 2.64 -2.98
C GLN A 252 -9.31 4.11 -3.37
N ALA A 253 -8.23 4.87 -3.47
CA ALA A 253 -8.27 6.23 -3.99
C ALA A 253 -8.76 6.27 -5.44
N ASP A 254 -8.27 5.37 -6.29
CA ASP A 254 -8.66 5.22 -7.70
C ASP A 254 -10.14 4.85 -7.87
N THR A 255 -10.70 4.08 -6.96
CA THR A 255 -12.12 3.69 -6.98
C THR A 255 -13.05 4.66 -6.23
N GLY A 256 -12.54 5.75 -5.68
CA GLY A 256 -13.33 6.67 -4.84
C GLY A 256 -13.70 6.11 -3.45
N LEU A 257 -13.26 4.88 -3.13
CA LEU A 257 -13.52 4.20 -1.86
C LEU A 257 -12.46 4.49 -0.79
N ALA A 258 -11.56 5.45 -1.04
CA ALA A 258 -10.51 5.82 -0.09
C ALA A 258 -11.12 6.50 1.14
N HIS A 259 -11.17 5.76 2.20
CA HIS A 259 -11.34 6.18 3.57
C HIS A 259 -12.72 6.50 4.13
N HIS A 260 -13.34 5.46 4.60
CA HIS A 260 -14.45 5.50 5.57
C HIS A 260 -14.16 6.25 6.90
N LYS A 261 -12.92 6.70 7.13
CA LYS A 261 -12.55 7.44 8.36
C LYS A 261 -12.13 8.89 8.12
N ALA A 262 -11.87 9.27 6.87
CA ALA A 262 -11.58 10.65 6.49
C ALA A 262 -12.81 11.37 5.91
N LEU A 263 -13.77 10.61 5.38
CA LEU A 263 -15.02 11.10 4.81
C LEU A 263 -16.17 10.56 5.65
N ASP A 264 -16.95 11.45 6.24
CA ASP A 264 -18.27 11.09 6.72
C ASP A 264 -19.16 10.87 5.47
N VAL A 265 -19.94 9.79 5.47
CA VAL A 265 -20.82 9.48 4.34
C VAL A 265 -21.86 10.60 4.13
N ASP A 266 -22.26 11.25 5.23
CA ASP A 266 -23.19 12.39 5.18
C ASP A 266 -22.57 13.62 4.54
N ASP A 267 -21.26 13.86 4.72
CA ASP A 267 -20.51 14.93 4.04
C ASP A 267 -20.34 14.64 2.54
N LEU A 268 -20.21 13.37 2.15
CA LEU A 268 -20.15 12.94 0.75
C LEU A 268 -21.49 13.17 0.05
N VAL A 269 -22.60 12.84 0.72
CA VAL A 269 -23.95 13.04 0.17
C VAL A 269 -24.29 14.53 0.07
N ALA A 270 -23.84 15.35 1.02
CA ALA A 270 -24.05 16.80 0.98
C ALA A 270 -23.22 17.53 -0.09
N ALA A 271 -22.06 16.96 -0.48
CA ALA A 271 -21.20 17.52 -1.53
C ALA A 271 -21.62 17.12 -2.95
N LEU A 272 -22.49 16.13 -3.10
CA LEU A 272 -23.11 15.79 -4.38
C LEU A 272 -24.23 16.81 -4.64
N ASP A 273 -24.02 17.67 -5.65
CA ASP A 273 -25.03 18.66 -6.06
C ASP A 273 -26.37 17.94 -6.37
N PRO A 274 -27.46 18.26 -5.65
CA PRO A 274 -28.75 17.60 -5.85
C PRO A 274 -29.33 17.78 -7.27
N GLN A 275 -28.75 18.66 -8.08
CA GLN A 275 -29.17 18.84 -9.48
C GLN A 275 -28.56 17.85 -10.46
N GLN A 276 -27.49 17.11 -10.08
CA GLN A 276 -26.92 16.04 -10.90
C GLN A 276 -27.50 14.65 -10.63
N THR A 277 -28.33 14.50 -9.61
CA THR A 277 -28.99 13.23 -9.25
C THR A 277 -30.35 13.01 -9.93
N ALA A 278 -30.69 13.74 -10.99
CA ALA A 278 -31.96 13.63 -11.70
C ALA A 278 -32.03 12.47 -12.73
N ALA A 279 -31.31 11.37 -12.48
CA ALA A 279 -31.62 10.08 -13.09
C ALA A 279 -31.84 9.09 -11.93
N GLU A 280 -33.08 8.94 -11.50
CA GLU A 280 -33.44 7.88 -10.53
C GLU A 280 -32.99 6.51 -11.09
N PRO A 281 -32.00 5.83 -10.48
CA PRO A 281 -31.86 4.41 -10.70
C PRO A 281 -33.05 3.74 -10.02
N ALA A 282 -33.68 2.80 -10.72
CA ALA A 282 -34.74 1.95 -10.15
C ALA A 282 -34.30 1.43 -8.76
N PRO A 283 -35.19 1.38 -7.78
CA PRO A 283 -34.86 1.00 -6.42
C PRO A 283 -34.32 -0.44 -6.43
N MET A 284 -33.01 -0.55 -6.32
CA MET A 284 -32.36 -1.83 -6.06
C MET A 284 -32.64 -2.14 -4.60
N ALA A 285 -33.51 -3.10 -4.32
CA ALA A 285 -33.79 -3.57 -2.99
C ALA A 285 -32.46 -4.06 -2.40
N LEU A 286 -31.87 -3.25 -1.53
CA LEU A 286 -30.72 -3.66 -0.74
C LEU A 286 -31.17 -4.84 0.14
N PRO A 287 -30.41 -5.94 0.17
CA PRO A 287 -30.74 -7.03 1.07
C PRO A 287 -30.81 -6.47 2.51
N VAL A 288 -31.95 -6.67 3.17
CA VAL A 288 -32.11 -6.27 4.55
C VAL A 288 -31.05 -7.02 5.36
N TYR A 289 -30.08 -6.28 5.90
CA TYR A 289 -29.04 -6.86 6.72
C TYR A 289 -29.63 -7.24 8.07
N ASP A 290 -29.72 -8.55 8.31
CA ASP A 290 -30.24 -9.09 9.57
C ASP A 290 -29.18 -8.96 10.67
N TRP A 291 -29.28 -7.85 11.44
CA TRP A 291 -28.39 -7.54 12.56
C TRP A 291 -28.50 -8.57 13.69
N GLU A 292 -29.66 -9.14 13.91
CA GLU A 292 -29.88 -10.11 14.98
C GLU A 292 -29.18 -11.42 14.65
N ALA A 293 -29.33 -11.92 13.42
CA ALA A 293 -28.62 -13.09 12.95
C ALA A 293 -27.10 -12.88 12.91
N ALA A 294 -26.63 -11.67 12.57
CA ALA A 294 -25.20 -11.36 12.59
C ALA A 294 -24.64 -11.31 14.02
N ASN A 295 -25.36 -10.73 14.97
CA ASN A 295 -24.98 -10.70 16.37
C ASN A 295 -25.02 -12.10 17.00
N GLN A 296 -26.00 -12.92 16.64
CA GLN A 296 -26.04 -14.29 17.12
C GLN A 296 -24.84 -15.09 16.63
N ARG A 297 -24.52 -15.03 15.33
CA ARG A 297 -23.30 -15.66 14.78
C ARG A 297 -22.03 -15.20 15.48
N LYS A 298 -21.93 -13.91 15.83
CA LYS A 298 -20.79 -13.38 16.59
C LYS A 298 -20.71 -13.97 18.00
N LYS A 299 -21.86 -14.09 18.69
CA LYS A 299 -21.91 -14.73 20.04
C LYS A 299 -21.52 -16.20 19.98
N ASP A 300 -22.04 -16.92 18.99
CA ASP A 300 -21.73 -18.34 18.79
C ASP A 300 -20.23 -18.54 18.47
N ALA A 301 -19.64 -17.67 17.64
CA ALA A 301 -18.20 -17.71 17.35
C ALA A 301 -17.35 -17.41 18.59
N VAL A 302 -17.74 -16.47 19.45
CA VAL A 302 -17.06 -16.19 20.72
C VAL A 302 -17.15 -17.37 21.66
N GLN A 303 -18.31 -18.02 21.74
CA GLN A 303 -18.51 -19.21 22.57
C GLN A 303 -17.65 -20.41 22.07
N GLN A 304 -17.52 -20.56 20.75
CA GLN A 304 -16.65 -21.59 20.17
C GLN A 304 -15.14 -21.33 20.41
N LEU A 305 -14.76 -20.06 20.60
CA LEU A 305 -13.37 -19.67 20.89
C LEU A 305 -13.03 -19.72 22.39
N ALA A 306 -14.02 -19.77 23.29
CA ALA A 306 -13.79 -19.81 24.73
C ALA A 306 -12.85 -20.95 25.18
N PRO A 307 -12.99 -22.21 24.69
CA PRO A 307 -12.08 -23.28 25.07
C PRO A 307 -10.63 -23.06 24.61
N LEU A 308 -10.43 -22.26 23.54
CA LEU A 308 -9.09 -21.88 23.07
C LEU A 308 -8.45 -20.82 23.97
N ALA A 309 -9.24 -19.90 24.51
CA ALA A 309 -8.77 -18.92 25.48
C ALA A 309 -8.34 -19.62 26.78
N ASP A 310 -9.15 -20.54 27.31
CA ASP A 310 -8.82 -21.34 28.47
C ASP A 310 -7.54 -22.18 28.27
N ALA A 311 -7.37 -22.76 27.07
CA ALA A 311 -6.16 -23.51 26.72
C ALA A 311 -4.92 -22.63 26.59
N LEU A 312 -5.04 -21.36 26.19
CA LEU A 312 -3.95 -20.39 26.15
C LEU A 312 -3.54 -19.99 27.56
N ASP A 313 -4.48 -19.74 28.46
CA ASP A 313 -4.22 -19.42 29.86
C ASP A 313 -3.51 -20.59 30.56
N ASP A 314 -3.92 -21.84 30.33
CA ASP A 314 -3.24 -23.04 30.82
C ASP A 314 -1.81 -23.18 30.27
N LEU A 315 -1.59 -22.81 29.02
CA LEU A 315 -0.26 -22.81 28.38
C LEU A 315 0.64 -21.74 29.02
N GLU A 316 0.14 -20.55 29.28
CA GLU A 316 0.90 -19.48 29.96
C GLU A 316 1.33 -19.89 31.36
N ILE A 317 0.43 -20.54 32.13
CA ILE A 317 0.75 -21.07 33.46
C ILE A 317 1.86 -22.12 33.35
N ARG A 318 1.78 -23.07 32.42
CA ARG A 318 2.80 -24.11 32.22
C ARG A 318 4.15 -23.54 31.81
N ILE A 319 4.14 -22.51 30.92
CA ILE A 319 5.36 -21.79 30.51
C ILE A 319 5.98 -21.10 31.73
N ALA A 320 5.18 -20.41 32.55
CA ALA A 320 5.67 -19.75 33.76
C ALA A 320 6.29 -20.75 34.76
N GLU A 321 5.66 -21.92 34.93
CA GLU A 321 6.19 -23.00 35.76
C GLU A 321 7.52 -23.57 35.23
N LEU A 322 7.63 -23.78 33.91
CA LEU A 322 8.86 -24.23 33.27
C LEU A 322 9.98 -23.21 33.42
N VAL A 323 9.70 -21.92 33.22
CA VAL A 323 10.67 -20.84 33.43
C VAL A 323 11.12 -20.76 34.88
N ALA A 324 10.22 -20.95 35.85
CA ALA A 324 10.58 -21.00 37.27
C ALA A 324 11.49 -22.19 37.58
N ARG A 325 11.22 -23.35 37.00
CA ARG A 325 12.05 -24.56 37.16
C ARG A 325 13.44 -24.44 36.53
N THR A 326 13.54 -23.81 35.32
CA THR A 326 14.84 -23.59 34.66
C THR A 326 15.71 -22.61 35.44
N LYS A 327 15.15 -21.57 36.04
CA LYS A 327 15.86 -20.65 36.93
C LYS A 327 16.40 -21.36 38.20
N HIS A 328 15.65 -22.32 38.70
CA HIS A 328 16.12 -23.14 39.87
C HIS A 328 17.26 -24.11 39.51
N LEU A 329 17.40 -24.45 38.21
CA LEU A 329 18.45 -25.35 37.73
C LEU A 329 19.73 -24.61 37.30
N GLY A 330 19.77 -23.25 37.41
CA GLY A 330 20.95 -22.44 37.06
C GLY A 330 21.31 -22.47 35.56
N LEU A 331 20.34 -22.74 34.72
CA LEU A 331 20.46 -22.66 33.28
C LEU A 331 19.90 -21.28 32.85
N ASP A 332 20.76 -20.24 32.90
CA ASP A 332 20.51 -18.93 32.27
C ASP A 332 20.82 -18.98 30.80
#